data_b427c4a533ee806054dd141e200f4294
#
_entry.id   b427c4a533ee806054dd141e200f4294
#
_cell.length_a   1.000
_cell.length_b   1.000
_cell.length_c   1.000
_cell.angle_alpha   90.00
_cell.angle_beta   90.00
_cell.angle_gamma   90.00
#
_symmetry.space_group_name_H-M   'P 1'
#
loop_
_entity.id
_entity.type
_entity.pdbx_description
1 polymer ?
#
loop_
_entity_poly.entity_id
_entity_poly.type
_entity_poly.pdbx_seq_one_letter_code
_entity_poly.pdbx_strand_id
1 'polypeptide(L)'
;MQTMQAATPVLEVAHLEKVYGALGNVTRALNDVSFTVNRGEFVGIMGASGSGKSTLLNCVSTIDSATSGIIRINGQDVTRMKQAKLSQFRREELGFIFQDSNLLDTLTARENIALPLTIARMNAAEISTRVQDVAARLSISQVLDKYPYQMSGGQQQRVAAARALVTDPTMIMADEPTGALDSKSARLLLESLEALNRRLCATVLMVTHDSFAASYTSRVLFIRDGKIFTELRRGDTDRREFFDRIMEVVAMMGGEGSDAL
;
A
#
# COMPACT_ATOMS: atom_id res chain seq x y z
N MET A 1 -28.72 -1.24 -23.90
CA MET A 1 -27.31 -0.86 -23.77
C MET A 1 -27.22 0.03 -22.55
N GLN A 2 -26.87 -0.55 -21.37
CA GLN A 2 -26.55 0.24 -20.18
C GLN A 2 -25.14 0.80 -20.41
N THR A 3 -25.01 2.10 -20.51
CA THR A 3 -23.74 2.82 -20.47
C THR A 3 -23.09 2.50 -19.11
N MET A 4 -22.04 1.65 -19.11
CA MET A 4 -21.16 1.53 -17.97
C MET A 4 -20.62 2.93 -17.66
N GLN A 5 -21.15 3.58 -16.64
CA GLN A 5 -20.53 4.77 -16.07
C GLN A 5 -19.11 4.37 -15.67
N ALA A 6 -18.11 4.94 -16.33
CA ALA A 6 -16.70 4.73 -15.96
C ALA A 6 -16.56 5.11 -14.48
N ALA A 7 -16.22 4.13 -13.64
CA ALA A 7 -16.02 4.36 -12.22
C ALA A 7 -14.91 5.42 -12.07
N THR A 8 -15.21 6.51 -11.37
CA THR A 8 -14.22 7.57 -11.11
C THR A 8 -13.06 6.96 -10.30
N PRO A 9 -11.81 7.04 -10.79
CA PRO A 9 -10.69 6.46 -10.09
C PRO A 9 -10.47 7.14 -8.73
N VAL A 10 -10.10 6.37 -7.73
CA VAL A 10 -9.69 6.88 -6.41
C VAL A 10 -8.30 7.49 -6.49
N LEU A 11 -7.40 6.85 -7.27
CA LEU A 11 -6.06 7.36 -7.55
C LEU A 11 -5.89 7.55 -9.05
N GLU A 12 -5.41 8.71 -9.43
CA GLU A 12 -4.93 9.02 -10.77
C GLU A 12 -3.50 9.52 -10.68
N VAL A 13 -2.59 8.85 -11.37
CA VAL A 13 -1.19 9.26 -11.56
C VAL A 13 -0.99 9.51 -13.05
N ALA A 14 -0.54 10.71 -13.40
CA ALA A 14 -0.35 11.12 -14.78
C ALA A 14 1.02 11.75 -14.98
N HIS A 15 1.81 11.16 -15.88
CA HIS A 15 3.13 11.63 -16.30
C HIS A 15 4.07 11.92 -15.11
N LEU A 16 4.07 11.03 -14.11
CA LEU A 16 4.81 11.22 -12.88
C LEU A 16 6.31 11.01 -13.13
N GLU A 17 7.09 12.00 -12.74
CA GLU A 17 8.56 11.93 -12.74
C GLU A 17 9.11 12.22 -11.35
N LYS A 18 10.18 11.51 -11.01
CA LYS A 18 10.96 11.79 -9.80
C LYS A 18 12.44 11.70 -10.11
N VAL A 19 13.13 12.79 -9.85
CA VAL A 19 14.57 12.93 -10.04
C VAL A 19 15.20 13.31 -8.70
N TYR A 20 16.26 12.59 -8.33
CA TYR A 20 17.09 12.89 -7.17
C TYR A 20 18.46 13.40 -7.61
N GLY A 21 19.08 14.20 -6.77
CA GLY A 21 20.44 14.74 -7.00
C GLY A 21 20.44 16.14 -7.62
N ALA A 22 21.64 16.71 -7.72
CA ALA A 22 21.91 18.02 -8.33
C ALA A 22 23.27 17.98 -9.01
N LEU A 23 23.51 18.87 -10.00
CA LEU A 23 24.80 19.17 -10.62
C LEU A 23 25.73 17.95 -10.83
N GLY A 24 25.43 17.14 -11.86
CA GLY A 24 26.35 16.09 -12.33
C GLY A 24 26.09 14.69 -11.80
N ASN A 25 25.23 14.50 -10.79
CA ASN A 25 24.87 13.18 -10.29
C ASN A 25 23.35 13.08 -10.14
N VAL A 26 22.65 12.90 -11.26
CA VAL A 26 21.18 12.89 -11.34
C VAL A 26 20.67 11.46 -11.52
N THR A 27 19.84 10.99 -10.61
CA THR A 27 19.16 9.70 -10.71
C THR A 27 17.67 9.92 -10.98
N ARG A 28 17.19 9.47 -12.13
CA ARG A 28 15.77 9.48 -12.48
C ARG A 28 15.12 8.20 -11.94
N ALA A 29 14.49 8.31 -10.78
CA ALA A 29 13.86 7.18 -10.10
C ALA A 29 12.48 6.83 -10.68
N LEU A 30 11.75 7.83 -11.20
CA LEU A 30 10.49 7.64 -11.94
C LEU A 30 10.56 8.44 -13.24
N ASN A 31 10.07 7.85 -14.33
CA ASN A 31 10.18 8.36 -15.68
C ASN A 31 8.87 8.14 -16.43
N ASP A 32 8.01 9.15 -16.43
CA ASP A 32 6.72 9.15 -17.13
C ASP A 32 5.77 8.02 -16.69
N VAL A 33 5.56 7.87 -15.37
CA VAL A 33 4.65 6.85 -14.82
C VAL A 33 3.23 7.36 -14.85
N SER A 34 2.33 6.58 -15.50
CA SER A 34 0.90 6.91 -15.56
C SER A 34 0.04 5.65 -15.30
N PHE A 35 -0.88 5.74 -14.34
CA PHE A 35 -1.86 4.69 -14.05
C PHE A 35 -3.01 5.23 -13.19
N THR A 36 -4.06 4.44 -13.06
CA THR A 36 -5.20 4.75 -12.19
C THR A 36 -5.49 3.59 -11.25
N VAL A 37 -6.11 3.84 -10.11
CA VAL A 37 -6.67 2.83 -9.21
C VAL A 37 -8.12 3.17 -8.92
N ASN A 38 -9.02 2.20 -9.14
CA ASN A 38 -10.43 2.39 -8.85
C ASN A 38 -10.74 2.08 -7.38
N ARG A 39 -11.87 2.60 -6.89
CA ARG A 39 -12.34 2.30 -5.54
C ARG A 39 -12.55 0.78 -5.39
N GLY A 40 -12.04 0.23 -4.29
CA GLY A 40 -12.15 -1.20 -4.01
C GLY A 40 -11.18 -2.08 -4.82
N GLU A 41 -10.23 -1.52 -5.58
CA GLU A 41 -9.16 -2.33 -6.16
C GLU A 41 -8.08 -2.66 -5.13
N PHE A 42 -7.53 -3.86 -5.24
CA PHE A 42 -6.30 -4.26 -4.57
C PHE A 42 -5.20 -4.37 -5.64
N VAL A 43 -4.35 -3.37 -5.75
CA VAL A 43 -3.32 -3.26 -6.78
C VAL A 43 -1.95 -3.53 -6.18
N GLY A 44 -1.19 -4.44 -6.81
CA GLY A 44 0.21 -4.69 -6.53
C GLY A 44 1.12 -3.87 -7.45
N ILE A 45 2.24 -3.39 -6.94
CA ILE A 45 3.33 -2.81 -7.72
C ILE A 45 4.54 -3.69 -7.52
N MET A 46 5.02 -4.32 -8.58
CA MET A 46 6.17 -5.23 -8.57
C MET A 46 7.33 -4.71 -9.41
N GLY A 47 8.53 -5.17 -9.10
CA GLY A 47 9.75 -4.88 -9.84
C GLY A 47 10.99 -5.20 -9.03
N ALA A 48 12.17 -5.23 -9.67
CA ALA A 48 13.45 -5.46 -9.03
C ALA A 48 13.78 -4.39 -7.97
N SER A 49 14.76 -4.65 -7.10
CA SER A 49 15.30 -3.64 -6.21
C SER A 49 15.83 -2.45 -7.05
N GLY A 50 15.54 -1.23 -6.60
CA GLY A 50 15.94 -0.01 -7.31
C GLY A 50 15.07 0.38 -8.51
N SER A 51 14.03 -0.38 -8.87
CA SER A 51 13.17 -0.06 -10.03
C SER A 51 12.26 1.16 -9.85
N GLY A 52 12.18 1.75 -8.64
CA GLY A 52 11.38 2.95 -8.35
C GLY A 52 10.09 2.70 -7.55
N LYS A 53 9.81 1.46 -7.09
CA LYS A 53 8.58 1.10 -6.36
C LYS A 53 8.31 1.93 -5.12
N SER A 54 9.26 1.94 -4.17
CA SER A 54 9.12 2.73 -2.93
C SER A 54 9.12 4.23 -3.21
N THR A 55 9.85 4.69 -4.23
CA THR A 55 9.77 6.08 -4.69
C THR A 55 8.36 6.43 -5.19
N LEU A 56 7.75 5.54 -5.99
CA LEU A 56 6.38 5.73 -6.46
C LEU A 56 5.40 5.77 -5.29
N LEU A 57 5.49 4.81 -4.36
CA LEU A 57 4.64 4.77 -3.18
C LEU A 57 4.81 6.05 -2.34
N ASN A 58 6.04 6.52 -2.13
CA ASN A 58 6.33 7.74 -1.38
C ASN A 58 5.76 9.01 -2.06
N CYS A 59 5.82 9.09 -3.38
CA CYS A 59 5.21 10.20 -4.12
C CYS A 59 3.68 10.16 -4.03
N VAL A 60 3.06 8.99 -4.27
CA VAL A 60 1.60 8.82 -4.20
C VAL A 60 1.08 9.07 -2.79
N SER A 61 1.81 8.62 -1.77
CA SER A 61 1.45 8.83 -0.37
C SER A 61 1.80 10.22 0.16
N THR A 62 2.33 11.09 -0.68
CA THR A 62 2.72 12.47 -0.34
C THR A 62 3.81 12.58 0.74
N ILE A 63 4.55 11.48 0.99
CA ILE A 63 5.74 11.49 1.87
C ILE A 63 6.88 12.22 1.16
N ASP A 64 7.03 11.99 -0.16
CA ASP A 64 7.99 12.70 -1.01
C ASP A 64 7.27 13.47 -2.11
N SER A 65 7.88 14.55 -2.60
CA SER A 65 7.32 15.37 -3.66
C SER A 65 7.74 14.84 -5.03
N ALA A 66 6.82 14.76 -5.98
CA ALA A 66 7.14 14.51 -7.38
C ALA A 66 7.97 15.68 -7.95
N THR A 67 8.84 15.39 -8.93
CA THR A 67 9.56 16.43 -9.68
C THR A 67 8.62 17.07 -10.71
N SER A 68 7.81 16.24 -11.40
CA SER A 68 6.78 16.67 -12.34
C SER A 68 5.65 15.65 -12.41
N GLY A 69 4.56 15.97 -13.10
CA GLY A 69 3.38 15.16 -13.22
C GLY A 69 2.29 15.52 -12.22
N ILE A 70 1.22 14.73 -12.19
CA ILE A 70 0.03 14.99 -11.39
C ILE A 70 -0.33 13.72 -10.62
N ILE A 71 -0.67 13.88 -9.35
CA ILE A 71 -1.26 12.83 -8.51
C ILE A 71 -2.59 13.37 -7.97
N ARG A 72 -3.69 12.68 -8.28
CA ARG A 72 -5.00 12.96 -7.69
C ARG A 72 -5.47 11.79 -6.87
N ILE A 73 -5.91 12.07 -5.65
CA ILE A 73 -6.53 11.08 -4.76
C ILE A 73 -7.92 11.59 -4.40
N ASN A 74 -8.93 10.78 -4.63
CA ASN A 74 -10.34 11.14 -4.44
C ASN A 74 -10.68 12.49 -5.13
N GLY A 75 -10.16 12.70 -6.34
CA GLY A 75 -10.34 13.92 -7.14
C GLY A 75 -9.50 15.13 -6.70
N GLN A 76 -8.78 15.06 -5.57
CA GLN A 76 -7.96 16.16 -5.06
C GLN A 76 -6.52 16.06 -5.61
N ASP A 77 -6.03 17.12 -6.26
CA ASP A 77 -4.64 17.21 -6.74
C ASP A 77 -3.68 17.45 -5.55
N VAL A 78 -3.02 16.38 -5.11
CA VAL A 78 -2.10 16.43 -3.96
C VAL A 78 -0.75 17.07 -4.32
N THR A 79 -0.37 17.11 -5.60
CA THR A 79 0.91 17.69 -6.04
C THR A 79 0.96 19.21 -5.85
N ARG A 80 -0.20 19.86 -5.76
CA ARG A 80 -0.33 21.32 -5.57
C ARG A 80 -0.66 21.73 -4.12
N MET A 81 -0.79 20.77 -3.22
CA MET A 81 -1.13 21.07 -1.82
C MET A 81 0.08 21.62 -1.05
N LYS A 82 -0.15 22.57 -0.16
CA LYS A 82 0.86 23.04 0.81
C LYS A 82 1.12 21.98 1.88
N GLN A 83 2.31 21.95 2.48
CA GLN A 83 2.73 20.96 3.47
C GLN A 83 1.77 20.77 4.65
N ALA A 84 1.21 21.84 5.21
CA ALA A 84 0.23 21.75 6.29
C ALA A 84 -1.03 20.98 5.86
N LYS A 85 -1.53 21.21 4.63
CA LYS A 85 -2.68 20.50 4.08
C LYS A 85 -2.34 19.05 3.72
N LEU A 86 -1.13 18.77 3.22
CA LEU A 86 -0.66 17.41 2.95
C LEU A 86 -0.61 16.56 4.23
N SER A 87 -0.15 17.14 5.35
CA SER A 87 -0.11 16.42 6.63
C SER A 87 -1.51 16.08 7.16
N GLN A 88 -2.48 16.98 6.97
CA GLN A 88 -3.87 16.71 7.28
C GLN A 88 -4.44 15.63 6.34
N PHE A 89 -4.22 15.78 5.04
CA PHE A 89 -4.67 14.83 4.02
C PHE A 89 -4.17 13.41 4.30
N ARG A 90 -2.87 13.23 4.63
CA ARG A 90 -2.32 11.93 4.99
C ARG A 90 -3.02 11.29 6.18
N ARG A 91 -3.37 12.06 7.20
CA ARG A 91 -4.07 11.54 8.39
C ARG A 91 -5.50 11.13 8.12
N GLU A 92 -6.18 11.83 7.24
CA GLU A 92 -7.61 11.67 6.99
C GLU A 92 -7.90 10.66 5.87
N GLU A 93 -7.07 10.65 4.83
CA GLU A 93 -7.35 9.92 3.60
C GLU A 93 -6.49 8.67 3.42
N LEU A 94 -5.33 8.56 4.10
CA LEU A 94 -4.38 7.49 3.85
C LEU A 94 -4.08 6.65 5.08
N GLY A 95 -4.12 5.32 4.91
CA GLY A 95 -3.61 4.36 5.88
C GLY A 95 -2.24 3.83 5.43
N PHE A 96 -1.32 3.60 6.38
CA PHE A 96 0.03 3.13 6.07
C PHE A 96 0.36 1.82 6.76
N ILE A 97 0.84 0.86 5.98
CA ILE A 97 1.41 -0.42 6.46
C ILE A 97 2.83 -0.50 5.90
N PHE A 98 3.83 -0.51 6.77
CA PHE A 98 5.24 -0.59 6.41
C PHE A 98 5.78 -2.01 6.61
N GLN A 99 6.94 -2.30 6.06
CA GLN A 99 7.65 -3.56 6.24
C GLN A 99 7.91 -3.83 7.73
N ASP A 100 8.47 -2.86 8.44
CA ASP A 100 8.50 -2.86 9.90
C ASP A 100 7.17 -2.32 10.44
N SER A 101 6.65 -2.93 11.49
CA SER A 101 5.34 -2.56 12.04
C SER A 101 5.28 -1.10 12.52
N ASN A 102 6.43 -0.51 12.83
CA ASN A 102 6.57 0.86 13.34
C ASN A 102 5.57 1.17 14.48
N LEU A 103 5.38 0.20 15.37
CA LEU A 103 4.59 0.40 16.58
C LEU A 103 5.42 1.17 17.60
N LEU A 104 4.74 1.96 18.42
CA LEU A 104 5.37 2.62 19.57
C LEU A 104 5.47 1.63 20.71
N ASP A 105 6.69 1.28 21.13
CA ASP A 105 6.96 0.27 22.14
C ASP A 105 6.45 0.64 23.53
N THR A 106 6.23 1.93 23.78
CA THR A 106 5.68 2.48 25.02
C THR A 106 4.17 2.42 25.10
N LEU A 107 3.50 2.03 24.02
CA LEU A 107 2.05 1.92 23.91
C LEU A 107 1.63 0.48 23.73
N THR A 108 0.50 0.10 24.32
CA THR A 108 -0.16 -1.18 24.05
C THR A 108 -0.65 -1.26 22.60
N ALA A 109 -1.06 -2.44 22.13
CA ALA A 109 -1.67 -2.60 20.82
C ALA A 109 -2.93 -1.72 20.66
N ARG A 110 -3.78 -1.68 21.69
CA ARG A 110 -4.97 -0.83 21.76
C ARG A 110 -4.62 0.65 21.54
N GLU A 111 -3.62 1.15 22.26
CA GLU A 111 -3.20 2.55 22.20
C GLU A 111 -2.52 2.88 20.85
N ASN A 112 -1.71 1.96 20.31
CA ASN A 112 -1.16 2.10 18.96
C ASN A 112 -2.25 2.24 17.90
N ILE A 113 -3.30 1.41 17.96
CA ILE A 113 -4.45 1.49 17.04
C ILE A 113 -5.24 2.77 17.27
N ALA A 114 -5.46 3.17 18.52
CA ALA A 114 -6.23 4.37 18.87
C ALA A 114 -5.52 5.69 18.50
N LEU A 115 -4.20 5.67 18.33
CA LEU A 115 -3.38 6.86 18.19
C LEU A 115 -3.86 7.83 17.10
N PRO A 116 -4.12 7.42 15.85
CA PRO A 116 -4.59 8.34 14.81
C PRO A 116 -5.95 8.97 15.14
N LEU A 117 -6.85 8.25 15.79
CA LEU A 117 -8.15 8.76 16.22
C LEU A 117 -8.02 9.75 17.36
N THR A 118 -7.09 9.49 18.29
CA THR A 118 -6.76 10.40 19.39
C THR A 118 -6.19 11.73 18.87
N ILE A 119 -5.29 11.67 17.89
CA ILE A 119 -4.76 12.84 17.20
C ILE A 119 -5.87 13.62 16.48
N ALA A 120 -6.85 12.91 15.91
CA ALA A 120 -8.04 13.51 15.29
C ALA A 120 -9.06 14.06 16.32
N ARG A 121 -8.77 13.95 17.64
CA ARG A 121 -9.63 14.40 18.74
C ARG A 121 -11.02 13.77 18.78
N MET A 122 -11.11 12.51 18.33
CA MET A 122 -12.34 11.72 18.43
C MET A 122 -12.69 11.44 19.90
N ASN A 123 -13.97 11.26 20.22
CA ASN A 123 -14.36 10.94 21.59
C ASN A 123 -13.96 9.51 22.01
N ALA A 124 -13.70 9.31 23.29
CA ALA A 124 -13.15 8.06 23.82
C ALA A 124 -14.05 6.83 23.58
N ALA A 125 -15.38 6.99 23.64
CA ALA A 125 -16.32 5.92 23.43
C ALA A 125 -16.29 5.43 21.97
N GLU A 126 -16.24 6.35 21.01
CA GLU A 126 -16.12 6.04 19.59
C GLU A 126 -14.78 5.39 19.27
N ILE A 127 -13.67 5.91 19.83
CA ILE A 127 -12.35 5.30 19.71
C ILE A 127 -12.38 3.84 20.18
N SER A 128 -12.95 3.57 21.36
CA SER A 128 -13.04 2.22 21.90
C SER A 128 -13.78 1.26 20.96
N THR A 129 -14.91 1.70 20.43
CA THR A 129 -15.72 0.90 19.47
C THR A 129 -14.94 0.60 18.21
N ARG A 130 -14.34 1.62 17.57
CA ARG A 130 -13.57 1.44 16.31
C ARG A 130 -12.36 0.54 16.50
N VAL A 131 -11.64 0.67 17.63
CA VAL A 131 -10.50 -0.18 17.96
C VAL A 131 -10.93 -1.64 18.12
N GLN A 132 -12.03 -1.91 18.82
CA GLN A 132 -12.55 -3.26 18.97
C GLN A 132 -12.97 -3.87 17.63
N ASP A 133 -13.70 -3.12 16.82
CA ASP A 133 -14.17 -3.57 15.51
C ASP A 133 -13.00 -3.94 14.57
N VAL A 134 -12.00 -3.07 14.44
CA VAL A 134 -10.85 -3.35 13.58
C VAL A 134 -10.00 -4.50 14.12
N ALA A 135 -9.84 -4.61 15.45
CA ALA A 135 -9.12 -5.69 16.08
C ALA A 135 -9.79 -7.05 15.85
N ALA A 136 -11.11 -7.10 15.91
CA ALA A 136 -11.88 -8.33 15.61
C ALA A 136 -11.68 -8.75 14.14
N ARG A 137 -11.75 -7.81 13.20
CA ARG A 137 -11.56 -8.05 11.76
C ARG A 137 -10.17 -8.62 11.43
N LEU A 138 -9.15 -8.20 12.17
CA LEU A 138 -7.75 -8.64 11.98
C LEU A 138 -7.34 -9.77 12.93
N SER A 139 -8.28 -10.33 13.70
CA SER A 139 -8.04 -11.43 14.65
C SER A 139 -6.91 -11.13 15.64
N ILE A 140 -6.94 -9.92 16.24
CA ILE A 140 -5.95 -9.44 17.22
C ILE A 140 -6.58 -8.96 18.53
N SER A 141 -7.88 -9.22 18.77
CA SER A 141 -8.57 -8.80 19.99
C SER A 141 -7.88 -9.30 21.28
N GLN A 142 -7.26 -10.49 21.24
CA GLN A 142 -6.56 -11.11 22.37
C GLN A 142 -5.20 -10.47 22.70
N VAL A 143 -4.71 -9.56 21.87
CA VAL A 143 -3.41 -8.88 22.11
C VAL A 143 -3.55 -7.38 22.36
N LEU A 144 -4.78 -6.85 22.42
CA LEU A 144 -5.02 -5.41 22.55
C LEU A 144 -4.32 -4.77 23.77
N ASP A 145 -4.20 -5.50 24.87
CA ASP A 145 -3.59 -5.01 26.09
C ASP A 145 -2.09 -5.39 26.25
N LYS A 146 -1.50 -5.94 25.17
CA LYS A 146 -0.07 -6.27 25.10
C LYS A 146 0.75 -5.13 24.50
N TYR A 147 1.99 -5.01 24.95
CA TYR A 147 3.00 -4.14 24.33
C TYR A 147 3.66 -4.83 23.12
N PRO A 148 4.25 -4.09 22.17
CA PRO A 148 4.91 -4.66 20.99
C PRO A 148 5.88 -5.80 21.29
N TYR A 149 6.74 -5.66 22.30
CA TYR A 149 7.71 -6.68 22.70
C TYR A 149 7.08 -7.98 23.27
N GLN A 150 5.78 -7.98 23.57
CA GLN A 150 5.03 -9.15 24.05
C GLN A 150 4.29 -9.87 22.90
N MET A 151 4.41 -9.39 21.66
CA MET A 151 3.71 -9.88 20.49
C MET A 151 4.67 -10.51 19.49
N SER A 152 4.21 -11.53 18.74
CA SER A 152 4.94 -12.01 17.57
C SER A 152 4.98 -10.96 16.46
N GLY A 153 5.97 -11.02 15.55
CA GLY A 153 6.06 -10.11 14.40
C GLY A 153 4.77 -10.06 13.57
N GLY A 154 4.13 -11.22 13.34
CA GLY A 154 2.84 -11.26 12.65
C GLY A 154 1.68 -10.61 13.42
N GLN A 155 1.70 -10.65 14.77
CA GLN A 155 0.73 -9.91 15.59
C GLN A 155 0.99 -8.41 15.51
N GLN A 156 2.26 -7.99 15.64
CA GLN A 156 2.65 -6.59 15.49
C GLN A 156 2.24 -6.03 14.13
N GLN A 157 2.45 -6.77 13.05
CA GLN A 157 2.10 -6.33 11.71
C GLN A 157 0.57 -6.21 11.52
N ARG A 158 -0.23 -7.12 12.10
CA ARG A 158 -1.69 -6.96 12.09
C ARG A 158 -2.18 -5.80 12.96
N VAL A 159 -1.49 -5.48 14.05
CA VAL A 159 -1.75 -4.26 14.85
C VAL A 159 -1.43 -3.00 14.01
N ALA A 160 -0.32 -2.99 13.28
CA ALA A 160 0.00 -1.90 12.35
C ALA A 160 -1.05 -1.75 11.23
N ALA A 161 -1.53 -2.87 10.68
CA ALA A 161 -2.64 -2.85 9.72
C ALA A 161 -3.93 -2.31 10.37
N ALA A 162 -4.25 -2.70 11.60
CA ALA A 162 -5.39 -2.16 12.33
C ALA A 162 -5.28 -0.64 12.55
N ARG A 163 -4.10 -0.15 12.91
CA ARG A 163 -3.82 1.29 13.04
C ARG A 163 -4.04 2.03 11.72
N ALA A 164 -3.66 1.43 10.59
CA ALA A 164 -3.86 2.01 9.27
C ALA A 164 -5.33 2.06 8.85
N LEU A 165 -6.15 1.13 9.33
CA LEU A 165 -7.56 0.95 8.95
C LEU A 165 -8.55 1.70 9.85
N VAL A 166 -8.17 2.00 11.09
CA VAL A 166 -9.09 2.49 12.12
C VAL A 166 -9.70 3.85 11.80
N THR A 167 -9.05 4.65 10.94
CA THR A 167 -9.54 5.94 10.45
C THR A 167 -10.50 5.82 9.27
N ASP A 168 -10.73 4.60 8.74
CA ASP A 168 -11.50 4.35 7.52
C ASP A 168 -10.96 5.14 6.31
N PRO A 169 -9.69 4.95 5.95
CA PRO A 169 -9.02 5.78 4.94
C PRO A 169 -9.56 5.50 3.54
N THR A 170 -9.47 6.50 2.67
CA THR A 170 -9.78 6.37 1.24
C THR A 170 -8.91 5.31 0.55
N MET A 171 -7.63 5.19 0.97
CA MET A 171 -6.68 4.25 0.41
C MET A 171 -5.66 3.77 1.44
N ILE A 172 -5.29 2.50 1.35
CA ILE A 172 -4.23 1.88 2.14
C ILE A 172 -2.98 1.77 1.28
N MET A 173 -1.88 2.31 1.79
CA MET A 173 -0.53 2.20 1.21
C MET A 173 0.24 1.14 1.97
N ALA A 174 0.68 0.06 1.31
CA ALA A 174 1.44 -1.01 1.93
C ALA A 174 2.80 -1.14 1.25
N ASP A 175 3.89 -0.88 1.99
CA ASP A 175 5.27 -1.00 1.52
C ASP A 175 5.89 -2.27 2.07
N GLU A 176 6.05 -3.30 1.21
CA GLU A 176 6.61 -4.62 1.54
C GLU A 176 6.03 -5.22 2.84
N PRO A 177 4.69 -5.27 3.01
CA PRO A 177 4.07 -5.52 4.31
C PRO A 177 4.38 -6.91 4.88
N THR A 178 4.93 -7.80 4.09
CA THR A 178 5.30 -9.18 4.47
C THR A 178 6.81 -9.40 4.59
N GLY A 179 7.64 -8.41 4.27
CA GLY A 179 9.08 -8.57 4.12
C GLY A 179 9.83 -9.01 5.39
N ALA A 180 9.29 -8.71 6.58
CA ALA A 180 9.85 -9.09 7.87
C ALA A 180 9.14 -10.30 8.53
N LEU A 181 8.21 -10.98 7.81
CA LEU A 181 7.36 -12.03 8.37
C LEU A 181 7.77 -13.44 7.92
N ASP A 182 7.55 -14.42 8.79
CA ASP A 182 7.52 -15.82 8.38
C ASP A 182 6.32 -16.11 7.44
N SER A 183 6.43 -17.20 6.67
CA SER A 183 5.43 -17.54 5.64
C SER A 183 4.00 -17.70 6.17
N LYS A 184 3.82 -18.17 7.41
CA LYS A 184 2.50 -18.32 8.03
C LYS A 184 1.91 -16.95 8.40
N SER A 185 2.71 -16.09 8.99
CA SER A 185 2.32 -14.73 9.38
C SER A 185 2.04 -13.87 8.16
N ALA A 186 2.89 -13.97 7.11
CA ALA A 186 2.69 -13.30 5.83
C ALA A 186 1.34 -13.70 5.20
N ARG A 187 1.05 -15.00 5.12
CA ARG A 187 -0.23 -15.50 4.61
C ARG A 187 -1.42 -14.93 5.37
N LEU A 188 -1.40 -14.96 6.71
CA LEU A 188 -2.49 -14.45 7.53
C LEU A 188 -2.73 -12.94 7.35
N LEU A 189 -1.67 -12.16 7.18
CA LEU A 189 -1.78 -10.73 6.88
C LEU A 189 -2.42 -10.51 5.50
N LEU A 190 -1.93 -11.19 4.46
CA LEU A 190 -2.44 -11.06 3.09
C LEU A 190 -3.90 -11.50 2.96
N GLU A 191 -4.27 -12.61 3.60
CA GLU A 191 -5.66 -13.07 3.68
C GLU A 191 -6.56 -12.05 4.39
N SER A 192 -6.04 -11.38 5.42
CA SER A 192 -6.75 -10.30 6.10
C SER A 192 -6.96 -9.09 5.19
N LEU A 193 -5.92 -8.66 4.46
CA LEU A 193 -6.02 -7.54 3.51
C LEU A 193 -6.96 -7.87 2.35
N GLU A 194 -6.89 -9.10 1.79
CA GLU A 194 -7.82 -9.56 0.75
C GLU A 194 -9.27 -9.59 1.26
N ALA A 195 -9.49 -10.07 2.49
CA ALA A 195 -10.82 -10.08 3.10
C ALA A 195 -11.38 -8.68 3.32
N LEU A 196 -10.56 -7.72 3.73
CA LEU A 196 -10.94 -6.31 3.87
C LEU A 196 -11.29 -5.70 2.51
N ASN A 197 -10.46 -5.96 1.49
CA ASN A 197 -10.75 -5.50 0.14
C ASN A 197 -12.07 -6.06 -0.38
N ARG A 198 -12.30 -7.39 -0.28
CA ARG A 198 -13.51 -8.04 -0.80
C ARG A 198 -14.78 -7.69 -0.04
N ARG A 199 -14.72 -7.56 1.30
CA ARG A 199 -15.90 -7.38 2.16
C ARG A 199 -16.26 -5.91 2.40
N LEU A 200 -15.25 -5.04 2.44
CA LEU A 200 -15.41 -3.64 2.79
C LEU A 200 -15.07 -2.69 1.65
N CYS A 201 -14.76 -3.24 0.45
CA CYS A 201 -14.31 -2.45 -0.70
C CYS A 201 -13.11 -1.53 -0.38
N ALA A 202 -12.25 -1.94 0.57
CA ALA A 202 -11.04 -1.20 0.89
C ALA A 202 -10.13 -1.12 -0.35
N THR A 203 -9.68 0.08 -0.69
CA THR A 203 -8.73 0.28 -1.79
C THR A 203 -7.31 0.12 -1.26
N VAL A 204 -6.52 -0.76 -1.86
CA VAL A 204 -5.16 -1.07 -1.39
C VAL A 204 -4.16 -0.93 -2.53
N LEU A 205 -3.08 -0.18 -2.30
CA LEU A 205 -1.91 -0.12 -3.16
C LEU A 205 -0.73 -0.74 -2.40
N MET A 206 -0.27 -1.91 -2.85
CA MET A 206 0.80 -2.66 -2.20
C MET A 206 2.04 -2.72 -3.09
N VAL A 207 3.16 -2.28 -2.55
CA VAL A 207 4.48 -2.50 -3.16
C VAL A 207 5.05 -3.80 -2.61
N THR A 208 5.55 -4.65 -3.49
CA THR A 208 6.24 -5.88 -3.10
C THR A 208 7.15 -6.39 -4.22
N HIS A 209 8.19 -7.13 -3.85
CA HIS A 209 8.98 -7.94 -4.78
C HIS A 209 8.61 -9.44 -4.70
N ASP A 210 7.74 -9.79 -3.76
CA ASP A 210 7.29 -11.18 -3.55
C ASP A 210 6.08 -11.50 -4.43
N SER A 211 6.24 -12.42 -5.35
CA SER A 211 5.18 -12.89 -6.25
C SER A 211 4.03 -13.58 -5.50
N PHE A 212 4.32 -14.21 -4.35
CA PHE A 212 3.28 -14.78 -3.50
C PHE A 212 2.38 -13.67 -2.92
N ALA A 213 2.96 -12.61 -2.40
CA ALA A 213 2.19 -11.46 -1.91
C ALA A 213 1.38 -10.81 -3.05
N ALA A 214 1.99 -10.59 -4.21
CA ALA A 214 1.32 -10.02 -5.37
C ALA A 214 0.13 -10.85 -5.86
N SER A 215 0.16 -12.18 -5.70
CA SER A 215 -0.94 -13.07 -6.12
C SER A 215 -2.27 -12.82 -5.38
N TYR A 216 -2.26 -12.13 -4.26
CA TYR A 216 -3.48 -11.73 -3.52
C TYR A 216 -4.17 -10.50 -4.11
N THR A 217 -3.50 -9.78 -4.99
CA THR A 217 -4.04 -8.57 -5.61
C THR A 217 -4.99 -8.90 -6.77
N SER A 218 -5.80 -7.94 -7.17
CA SER A 218 -6.65 -8.05 -8.37
C SER A 218 -5.91 -7.68 -9.65
N ARG A 219 -4.81 -6.91 -9.51
CA ARG A 219 -4.00 -6.39 -10.62
C ARG A 219 -2.58 -6.11 -10.13
N VAL A 220 -1.61 -6.39 -10.99
CA VAL A 220 -0.19 -6.09 -10.74
C VAL A 220 0.32 -5.15 -11.84
N LEU A 221 0.93 -4.04 -11.42
CA LEU A 221 1.73 -3.16 -12.26
C LEU A 221 3.20 -3.52 -12.08
N PHE A 222 3.89 -3.84 -13.15
CA PHE A 222 5.31 -4.13 -13.12
C PHE A 222 6.10 -2.88 -13.48
N ILE A 223 7.06 -2.51 -12.60
CA ILE A 223 7.94 -1.36 -12.81
C ILE A 223 9.35 -1.85 -13.11
N ARG A 224 9.95 -1.30 -14.18
CA ARG A 224 11.34 -1.48 -14.55
C ARG A 224 11.92 -0.11 -14.97
N ASP A 225 13.10 0.23 -14.41
CA ASP A 225 13.82 1.47 -14.72
C ASP A 225 12.97 2.75 -14.61
N GLY A 226 12.15 2.80 -13.56
CA GLY A 226 11.28 3.94 -13.29
C GLY A 226 10.06 4.08 -14.20
N LYS A 227 9.73 3.07 -15.01
CA LYS A 227 8.57 3.06 -15.93
C LYS A 227 7.66 1.88 -15.67
N ILE A 228 6.38 2.02 -16.01
CA ILE A 228 5.48 0.85 -16.09
C ILE A 228 5.93 0.01 -17.29
N PHE A 229 6.39 -1.21 -17.00
CA PHE A 229 6.79 -2.18 -18.02
C PHE A 229 5.56 -2.89 -18.60
N THR A 230 4.70 -3.41 -17.74
CA THR A 230 3.45 -4.10 -18.14
C THR A 230 2.46 -4.13 -16.99
N GLU A 231 1.24 -4.51 -17.30
CA GLU A 231 0.15 -4.71 -16.34
C GLU A 231 -0.43 -6.12 -16.50
N LEU A 232 -0.68 -6.79 -15.38
CA LEU A 232 -1.34 -8.10 -15.35
C LEU A 232 -2.58 -8.05 -14.47
N ARG A 233 -3.73 -8.43 -15.01
CA ARG A 233 -5.00 -8.52 -14.27
C ARG A 233 -5.34 -9.96 -13.95
N ARG A 234 -5.81 -10.20 -12.71
CA ARG A 234 -6.24 -11.52 -12.28
C ARG A 234 -7.52 -11.95 -12.98
N GLY A 235 -8.50 -11.06 -13.10
CA GLY A 235 -9.81 -11.40 -13.64
C GLY A 235 -10.49 -12.49 -12.81
N ASP A 236 -11.06 -13.49 -13.50
CA ASP A 236 -11.76 -14.62 -12.88
C ASP A 236 -10.82 -15.80 -12.58
N THR A 237 -9.50 -15.68 -12.83
CA THR A 237 -8.54 -16.74 -12.58
C THR A 237 -8.32 -16.96 -11.07
N ASP A 238 -8.02 -18.18 -10.67
CA ASP A 238 -7.68 -18.46 -9.30
C ASP A 238 -6.30 -17.86 -8.93
N ARG A 239 -6.00 -17.83 -7.63
CA ARG A 239 -4.77 -17.24 -7.15
C ARG A 239 -3.51 -17.97 -7.61
N ARG A 240 -3.57 -19.32 -7.78
CA ARG A 240 -2.43 -20.12 -8.19
C ARG A 240 -2.09 -19.84 -9.66
N GLU A 241 -3.09 -19.85 -10.52
CA GLU A 241 -2.90 -19.50 -11.93
C GLU A 241 -2.39 -18.06 -12.08
N PHE A 242 -2.92 -17.14 -11.29
CA PHE A 242 -2.44 -15.75 -11.30
C PHE A 242 -0.98 -15.64 -10.82
N PHE A 243 -0.60 -16.41 -9.78
CA PHE A 243 0.79 -16.50 -9.33
C PHE A 243 1.72 -17.00 -10.44
N ASP A 244 1.34 -18.05 -11.16
CA ASP A 244 2.15 -18.63 -12.25
C ASP A 244 2.36 -17.58 -13.36
N ARG A 245 1.32 -16.85 -13.73
CA ARG A 245 1.40 -15.75 -14.71
C ARG A 245 2.29 -14.59 -14.22
N ILE A 246 2.27 -14.26 -12.93
CA ILE A 246 3.18 -13.28 -12.33
C ILE A 246 4.62 -13.75 -12.47
N MET A 247 4.90 -15.03 -12.17
CA MET A 247 6.24 -15.61 -12.30
C MET A 247 6.77 -15.56 -13.74
N GLU A 248 5.92 -15.77 -14.74
CA GLU A 248 6.30 -15.62 -16.15
C GLU A 248 6.77 -14.20 -16.46
N VAL A 249 6.03 -13.17 -16.00
CA VAL A 249 6.43 -11.78 -16.21
C VAL A 249 7.74 -11.46 -15.48
N VAL A 250 7.90 -11.95 -14.24
CA VAL A 250 9.15 -11.76 -13.47
C VAL A 250 10.33 -12.40 -14.18
N ALA A 251 10.16 -13.61 -14.76
CA ALA A 251 11.19 -14.28 -15.53
C ALA A 251 11.59 -13.47 -16.77
N MET A 252 10.61 -12.92 -17.51
CA MET A 252 10.87 -12.04 -18.67
C MET A 252 11.64 -10.77 -18.26
N MET A 253 11.31 -10.18 -17.12
CA MET A 253 12.01 -8.99 -16.63
C MET A 253 13.46 -9.26 -16.21
N GLY A 254 13.75 -10.49 -15.72
CA GLY A 254 15.11 -10.90 -15.31
C GLY A 254 15.99 -11.42 -16.46
N GLY A 255 15.38 -11.95 -17.52
CA GLY A 255 16.12 -12.60 -18.63
C GLY A 255 16.82 -11.63 -19.57
N GLU A 256 16.38 -10.39 -19.71
CA GLU A 256 17.01 -9.38 -20.59
C GLU A 256 18.29 -8.75 -20.00
N GLY A 257 18.64 -9.06 -18.75
CA GLY A 257 19.88 -8.59 -18.11
C GLY A 257 21.10 -9.50 -18.32
N SER A 258 20.92 -10.69 -18.93
CA SER A 258 22.01 -11.66 -19.15
C SER A 258 22.68 -11.60 -20.52
N ASP A 259 22.19 -10.78 -21.46
CA ASP A 259 22.78 -10.63 -22.79
C ASP A 259 23.85 -9.52 -22.88
N ALA A 260 24.32 -8.99 -21.73
CA ALA A 260 25.38 -8.01 -21.64
C ALA A 260 26.63 -8.57 -20.92
N LEU A 261 27.15 -9.73 -21.40
CA LEU A 261 28.50 -10.21 -21.08
C LEU A 261 29.25 -10.57 -22.36
#